data_7742e317384e5e4e5f9a61cc52d9f1cb
#
_entry.id   7742e317384e5e4e5f9a61cc52d9f1cb
#
_cell.length_a   1.000
_cell.length_b   1.000
_cell.length_c   1.000
_cell.angle_alpha   90.00
_cell.angle_beta   90.00
_cell.angle_gamma   90.00
#
_symmetry.space_group_name_H-M   'P 1'
#
loop_
_entity.id
_entity.type
_entity.pdbx_description
1 polymer ?
#
loop_
_entity_poly.entity_id
_entity_poly.type
_entity_poly.pdbx_seq_one_letter_code
_entity_poly.pdbx_strand_id
1 'polypeptide(L)'
;MSGVKDLKIFSGTAHPDFAKRICSELGVRLSAARHYRFSDGEIGLSIDESVRGADVFVVQPTSFPTNDNLFELLIMIDAFKRASASRVNVVTPYFGYARQDRKDRKSTRLNSSHGS
;
A
#
# COMPACT_ATOMS: atom_id res chain seq x y z
N MET A 1 2.13 -23.89 9.80
CA MET A 1 3.21 -23.59 10.66
C MET A 1 2.82 -22.58 11.68
N SER A 2 2.71 -23.00 12.86
CA SER A 2 2.18 -22.14 13.88
C SER A 2 3.20 -21.04 14.17
N GLY A 3 2.71 -19.90 14.55
CA GLY A 3 3.56 -18.78 14.84
C GLY A 3 4.00 -17.97 13.63
N VAL A 4 3.72 -18.45 12.44
CA VAL A 4 4.08 -17.73 11.23
C VAL A 4 2.81 -17.20 10.59
N LYS A 5 2.74 -15.89 10.41
CA LYS A 5 1.58 -15.29 9.77
C LYS A 5 1.69 -15.42 8.28
N ASP A 6 0.53 -15.52 7.65
CA ASP A 6 0.51 -15.49 6.20
C ASP A 6 1.02 -14.15 5.72
N LEU A 7 1.83 -14.18 4.71
CA LEU A 7 2.34 -12.98 4.07
C LEU A 7 1.56 -12.78 2.79
N LYS A 8 0.94 -11.62 2.64
CA LYS A 8 0.17 -11.29 1.45
C LYS A 8 0.68 -9.98 0.88
N ILE A 9 0.95 -9.96 -0.41
CA ILE A 9 1.44 -8.75 -1.07
C ILE A 9 0.43 -8.32 -2.11
N PHE A 10 -0.05 -7.09 -1.99
CA PHE A 10 -1.02 -6.53 -2.90
C PHE A 10 -0.44 -5.30 -3.57
N SER A 11 -0.86 -5.05 -4.80
CA SER A 11 -0.40 -3.90 -5.55
C SER A 11 -1.54 -2.91 -5.74
N GLY A 12 -1.24 -1.62 -5.61
CA GLY A 12 -2.12 -0.61 -6.14
C GLY A 12 -1.94 -0.51 -7.64
N THR A 13 -2.62 0.44 -8.27
CA THR A 13 -2.61 0.54 -9.72
C THR A 13 -1.51 1.43 -10.27
N ALA A 14 -0.74 2.10 -9.41
CA ALA A 14 0.26 3.03 -9.89
C ALA A 14 1.42 2.34 -10.60
N HIS A 15 1.85 1.19 -10.07
CA HIS A 15 3.01 0.52 -10.67
C HIS A 15 2.95 -0.98 -10.35
N PRO A 16 2.03 -1.70 -10.97
CA PRO A 16 1.91 -3.13 -10.65
C PRO A 16 3.14 -3.96 -10.98
N ASP A 17 3.91 -3.54 -11.98
CA ASP A 17 5.12 -4.29 -12.32
C ASP A 17 6.14 -4.30 -11.19
N PHE A 18 6.23 -3.22 -10.44
CA PHE A 18 7.13 -3.16 -9.31
C PHE A 18 6.73 -4.17 -8.24
N ALA A 19 5.44 -4.27 -7.96
CA ALA A 19 4.96 -5.25 -7.00
C ALA A 19 5.22 -6.67 -7.48
N LYS A 20 5.06 -6.91 -8.77
CA LYS A 20 5.34 -8.22 -9.32
C LYS A 20 6.80 -8.58 -9.19
N ARG A 21 7.68 -7.61 -9.37
CA ARG A 21 9.11 -7.86 -9.21
C ARG A 21 9.46 -8.18 -7.78
N ILE A 22 8.87 -7.47 -6.84
CA ILE A 22 9.09 -7.78 -5.44
C ILE A 22 8.66 -9.21 -5.14
N CYS A 23 7.48 -9.59 -5.61
CA CYS A 23 6.98 -10.93 -5.37
C CYS A 23 7.89 -11.99 -5.99
N SER A 24 8.39 -11.71 -7.17
CA SER A 24 9.29 -12.64 -7.85
C SER A 24 10.57 -12.83 -7.05
N GLU A 25 11.12 -11.75 -6.51
CA GLU A 25 12.34 -11.83 -5.74
C GLU A 25 12.14 -12.61 -4.44
N LEU A 26 10.95 -12.50 -3.86
CA LEU A 26 10.65 -13.18 -2.61
C LEU A 26 10.14 -14.59 -2.80
N GLY A 27 9.84 -14.98 -4.03
CA GLY A 27 9.32 -16.32 -4.28
C GLY A 27 7.87 -16.48 -3.87
N VAL A 28 7.09 -15.42 -3.85
CA VAL A 28 5.67 -15.47 -3.52
C VAL A 28 4.85 -14.92 -4.68
N ARG A 29 3.57 -15.24 -4.70
CA ARG A 29 2.72 -14.69 -5.75
C ARG A 29 2.05 -13.42 -5.28
N LEU A 30 1.73 -12.58 -6.24
CA LEU A 30 0.97 -11.38 -5.94
C LEU A 30 -0.45 -11.76 -5.59
N SER A 31 -0.95 -11.24 -4.49
CA SER A 31 -2.29 -11.60 -4.03
C SER A 31 -3.35 -10.90 -4.88
N ALA A 32 -4.53 -11.49 -4.90
CA ALA A 32 -5.56 -11.08 -5.83
C ALA A 32 -6.48 -10.03 -5.25
N ALA A 33 -6.59 -8.92 -5.95
CA ALA A 33 -7.53 -7.86 -5.61
C ALA A 33 -7.90 -7.16 -6.90
N ARG A 34 -9.08 -6.59 -6.93
CA ARG A 34 -9.54 -5.85 -8.10
C ARG A 34 -9.81 -4.42 -7.72
N HIS A 35 -9.34 -3.53 -8.57
CA HIS A 35 -9.55 -2.10 -8.40
C HIS A 35 -10.55 -1.63 -9.45
N TYR A 36 -11.48 -0.79 -9.04
CA TYR A 36 -12.46 -0.29 -9.99
C TYR A 36 -12.91 1.09 -9.57
N ARG A 37 -13.59 1.77 -10.49
CA ARG A 37 -14.19 3.06 -10.21
C ARG A 37 -15.67 2.97 -10.44
N PHE A 38 -16.42 3.56 -9.55
CA PHE A 38 -17.84 3.71 -9.76
C PHE A 38 -18.11 4.80 -10.78
N SER A 39 -19.32 4.85 -11.28
CA SER A 39 -19.64 5.82 -12.32
C SER A 39 -19.47 7.26 -11.85
N ASP A 40 -19.56 7.49 -10.56
CA ASP A 40 -19.36 8.84 -10.02
C ASP A 40 -17.88 9.13 -9.73
N GLY A 41 -16.99 8.22 -10.08
CA GLY A 41 -15.57 8.43 -9.91
C GLY A 41 -14.98 7.87 -8.63
N GLU A 42 -15.80 7.35 -7.75
CA GLU A 42 -15.30 6.78 -6.51
C GLU A 42 -14.47 5.53 -6.78
N ILE A 43 -13.43 5.38 -5.99
CA ILE A 43 -12.54 4.24 -6.12
C ILE A 43 -13.04 3.10 -5.26
N GLY A 44 -13.07 1.91 -5.84
CA GLY A 44 -13.46 0.72 -5.10
C GLY A 44 -12.39 -0.34 -5.14
N LEU A 45 -12.43 -1.22 -4.17
CA LEU A 45 -11.48 -2.31 -4.07
C LEU A 45 -12.22 -3.57 -3.66
N SER A 46 -11.95 -4.65 -4.38
CA SER A 46 -12.46 -5.96 -4.02
C SER A 46 -11.28 -6.86 -3.72
N ILE A 47 -11.21 -7.34 -2.49
CA ILE A 47 -10.15 -8.24 -2.07
C ILE A 47 -10.62 -9.64 -2.35
N ASP A 48 -9.91 -10.34 -3.23
CA ASP A 48 -10.37 -11.63 -3.73
C ASP A 48 -9.81 -12.82 -2.99
N GLU A 49 -9.14 -12.58 -1.87
CA GLU A 49 -8.72 -13.68 -1.01
C GLU A 49 -8.72 -13.20 0.44
N SER A 50 -8.79 -14.13 1.35
CA SER A 50 -8.86 -13.77 2.76
C SER A 50 -7.56 -13.19 3.24
N VAL A 51 -7.66 -12.09 3.98
CA VAL A 51 -6.49 -11.50 4.62
C VAL A 51 -6.60 -11.54 6.14
N ARG A 52 -7.60 -12.25 6.64
CA ARG A 52 -7.79 -12.31 8.09
C ARG A 52 -6.56 -12.88 8.75
N GLY A 53 -6.03 -12.14 9.70
CA GLY A 53 -4.85 -12.57 10.42
C GLY A 53 -3.56 -12.51 9.63
N ALA A 54 -3.60 -12.02 8.40
CA ALA A 54 -2.43 -11.98 7.55
C ALA A 54 -1.59 -10.74 7.79
N ASP A 55 -0.32 -10.84 7.44
CA ASP A 55 0.59 -9.71 7.41
C ASP A 55 0.57 -9.18 5.98
N VAL A 56 -0.09 -8.05 5.77
CA VAL A 56 -0.36 -7.53 4.43
C VAL A 56 0.64 -6.45 4.08
N PHE A 57 1.21 -6.56 2.89
CA PHE A 57 2.08 -5.53 2.35
C PHE A 57 1.40 -4.93 1.13
N VAL A 58 1.26 -3.61 1.14
CA VAL A 58 0.63 -2.88 0.05
C VAL A 58 1.72 -2.11 -0.69
N VAL A 59 1.89 -2.40 -1.96
CA VAL A 59 2.91 -1.77 -2.78
C VAL A 59 2.25 -0.73 -3.67
N GLN A 60 2.49 0.53 -3.35
CA GLN A 60 1.87 1.61 -4.12
C GLN A 60 2.71 2.88 -4.05
N PRO A 61 3.48 3.16 -5.10
CA PRO A 61 4.16 4.45 -5.17
C PRO A 61 3.12 5.57 -5.27
N THR A 62 3.43 6.70 -4.68
CA THR A 62 2.53 7.85 -4.74
C THR A 62 3.10 8.94 -5.62
N SER A 63 3.69 8.52 -6.73
CA SER A 63 4.14 9.45 -7.75
C SER A 63 2.94 10.01 -8.51
N PHE A 64 3.21 10.85 -9.48
CA PHE A 64 2.14 11.49 -10.24
C PHE A 64 1.22 10.48 -10.91
N PRO A 65 -0.07 10.64 -10.84
CA PRO A 65 -0.82 11.68 -10.10
C PRO A 65 -0.85 11.38 -8.62
N THR A 66 -0.21 12.27 -7.87
CA THR A 66 0.08 12.00 -6.47
C THR A 66 -1.18 11.84 -5.61
N ASN A 67 -2.13 12.74 -5.79
CA ASN A 67 -3.32 12.68 -4.93
C ASN A 67 -4.15 11.44 -5.21
N ASP A 68 -4.29 11.07 -6.47
CA ASP A 68 -5.04 9.87 -6.80
C ASP A 68 -4.37 8.63 -6.24
N ASN A 69 -3.07 8.55 -6.38
CA ASN A 69 -2.35 7.37 -5.93
C ASN A 69 -2.32 7.29 -4.41
N LEU A 70 -2.20 8.41 -3.75
CA LEU A 70 -2.25 8.42 -2.29
C LEU A 70 -3.63 8.03 -1.80
N PHE A 71 -4.66 8.55 -2.43
CA PHE A 71 -6.03 8.24 -2.02
C PHE A 71 -6.31 6.76 -2.20
N GLU A 72 -5.86 6.19 -3.31
CA GLU A 72 -6.02 4.76 -3.54
C GLU A 72 -5.31 3.97 -2.43
N LEU A 73 -4.12 4.39 -2.05
CA LEU A 73 -3.39 3.72 -0.99
C LEU A 73 -4.16 3.75 0.32
N LEU A 74 -4.74 4.88 0.66
CA LEU A 74 -5.51 4.99 1.89
C LEU A 74 -6.73 4.10 1.87
N ILE A 75 -7.39 3.99 0.73
CA ILE A 75 -8.54 3.11 0.60
C ILE A 75 -8.12 1.65 0.79
N MET A 76 -6.98 1.28 0.23
CA MET A 76 -6.48 -0.07 0.40
C MET A 76 -6.18 -0.37 1.86
N ILE A 77 -5.51 0.54 2.54
CA ILE A 77 -5.19 0.35 3.96
C ILE A 77 -6.46 0.14 4.76
N ASP A 78 -7.45 0.98 4.52
CA ASP A 78 -8.71 0.89 5.24
C ASP A 78 -9.40 -0.45 4.97
N ALA A 79 -9.41 -0.87 3.72
CA ALA A 79 -10.07 -2.12 3.35
C ALA A 79 -9.40 -3.31 4.02
N PHE A 80 -8.08 -3.33 4.07
CA PHE A 80 -7.39 -4.45 4.70
C PHE A 80 -7.61 -4.48 6.20
N LYS A 81 -7.66 -3.31 6.81
CA LYS A 81 -7.93 -3.26 8.25
C LYS A 81 -9.34 -3.76 8.55
N ARG A 82 -10.30 -3.37 7.74
CA ARG A 82 -11.67 -3.85 7.94
C ARG A 82 -11.78 -5.33 7.69
N ALA A 83 -10.94 -5.87 6.84
CA ALA A 83 -10.94 -7.31 6.56
C ALA A 83 -10.16 -8.08 7.60
N SER A 84 -9.76 -7.44 8.68
CA SER A 84 -9.12 -8.07 9.82
C SER A 84 -7.72 -8.58 9.56
N ALA A 85 -6.99 -7.90 8.69
CA ALA A 85 -5.57 -8.18 8.54
C ALA A 85 -4.88 -7.96 9.88
N SER A 86 -3.90 -8.77 10.18
CA SER A 86 -3.16 -8.63 11.42
C SER A 86 -2.32 -7.37 11.40
N ARG A 87 -1.76 -7.05 10.25
CA ARG A 87 -0.88 -5.90 10.09
C ARG A 87 -0.94 -5.44 8.65
N VAL A 88 -0.89 -4.14 8.44
CA VAL A 88 -0.85 -3.57 7.10
C VAL A 88 0.41 -2.73 7.00
N ASN A 89 1.30 -3.13 6.11
CA ASN A 89 2.57 -2.48 5.87
C ASN A 89 2.55 -1.83 4.50
N VAL A 90 3.11 -0.64 4.40
CA VAL A 90 3.10 0.10 3.14
C VAL A 90 4.49 0.12 2.56
N VAL A 91 4.60 -0.26 1.29
CA VAL A 91 5.84 -0.18 0.54
C VAL A 91 5.64 0.87 -0.54
N THR A 92 6.21 2.03 -0.34
CA THR A 92 6.06 3.11 -1.30
C THR A 92 7.45 3.63 -1.65
N PRO A 93 7.99 3.19 -2.79
CA PRO A 93 9.35 3.57 -3.18
C PRO A 93 9.49 5.06 -3.46
N TYR A 94 8.38 5.72 -3.75
CA TYR A 94 8.38 7.15 -3.92
C TYR A 94 7.16 7.72 -3.22
N PHE A 95 7.40 8.58 -2.22
CA PHE A 95 6.32 9.23 -1.52
C PHE A 95 6.17 10.64 -2.07
N GLY A 96 5.01 10.91 -2.65
CA GLY A 96 4.81 12.14 -3.39
C GLY A 96 4.97 13.41 -2.59
N TYR A 97 4.81 13.33 -1.28
CA TYR A 97 4.93 14.50 -0.42
C TYR A 97 6.29 14.61 0.25
N ALA A 98 7.22 13.77 -0.13
CA ALA A 98 8.54 13.77 0.49
C ALA A 98 9.28 15.09 0.30
N ARG A 99 9.00 15.77 -0.79
CA ARG A 99 9.65 17.06 -1.01
C ARG A 99 9.28 18.08 0.02
N GLN A 100 8.03 18.07 0.43
CA GLN A 100 7.60 18.96 1.46
C GLN A 100 8.24 18.63 2.78
N ASP A 101 8.34 17.37 3.08
CA ASP A 101 9.05 16.94 4.26
C ASP A 101 10.47 17.44 4.26
N ARG A 102 11.11 17.34 3.11
CA ARG A 102 12.48 17.76 2.99
C ARG A 102 12.64 19.24 3.20
N LYS A 103 11.70 20.02 2.68
CA LYS A 103 11.72 21.44 2.89
C LYS A 103 11.54 21.82 4.34
N ASP A 104 10.62 21.16 4.98
CA ASP A 104 10.31 21.44 6.37
C ASP A 104 11.37 20.93 7.30
N ARG A 105 12.19 20.05 6.84
CA ARG A 105 13.12 19.37 7.71
C ARG A 105 14.05 20.33 8.44
N LYS A 106 14.31 21.46 7.86
CA LYS A 106 15.16 22.40 8.51
C LYS A 106 14.57 22.89 9.81
N SER A 107 13.27 23.04 9.84
CA SER A 107 12.61 23.53 11.04
C SER A 107 11.87 22.46 11.78
N THR A 108 11.58 21.35 11.16
CA THR A 108 10.77 20.30 11.79
C THR A 108 11.39 18.95 11.60
N ARG A 109 12.66 18.88 11.85
CA ARG A 109 13.37 17.67 11.68
C ARG A 109 12.77 16.50 12.46
N LEU A 110 12.20 16.79 13.61
CA LEU A 110 11.61 15.74 14.41
C LEU A 110 10.44 15.07 13.72
N ASN A 111 9.69 15.84 12.98
CA ASN A 111 8.57 15.27 12.26
C ASN A 111 9.01 14.22 11.29
N SER A 112 10.08 14.49 10.59
CA SER A 112 10.50 13.53 9.59
C SER A 112 10.99 12.26 10.25
N SER A 113 11.51 12.32 11.46
CA SER A 113 12.02 11.10 12.06
C SER A 113 10.92 10.21 12.55
N HIS A 114 9.78 10.74 12.97
CA HIS A 114 8.75 9.81 13.33
C HIS A 114 7.61 9.77 12.34
N GLY A 115 7.78 10.39 11.26
CA GLY A 115 6.86 10.19 10.17
C GLY A 115 6.96 8.80 9.60
N SER A 116 7.89 8.09 9.99
CA SER A 116 8.08 6.74 9.49
C SER A 116 6.97 5.81 9.84
#